data_6bbccd98cf004f9931408433fd894c1c
#
_entry.id   6bbccd98cf004f9931408433fd894c1c
#
_cell.length_a   1.000
_cell.length_b   1.000
_cell.length_c   1.000
_cell.angle_alpha   90.00
_cell.angle_beta   90.00
_cell.angle_gamma   90.00
#
_symmetry.space_group_name_H-M   'P 1'
#
loop_
_entity.id
_entity.type
_entity.pdbx_description
1 polymer ?
#
loop_
_entity_poly.entity_id
_entity_poly.type
_entity_poly.pdbx_seq_one_letter_code
_entity_poly.pdbx_strand_id
1 'polypeptide(L)'
;MFPKLSLQVQNAVDYYKRQGLLQLLKRILIKSGFENFSRSLVFVILNLQDMPDDAVTPYIFQVLTIDDIKKSSDSNYGFYTTKEVICRLIKGHRLFAYIDNEKNRPAYYSWVEQKNARIDLFRMPLKLPVDMVYHSGEYTRSEYRNQGIASRIKKDIFRYMKNTGIRYILGVIEHDNLIARKISKKIG
;
A
#
# COMPACT_ATOMS: atom_id res chain seq x y z
N MET A 1 -11.93 -22.56 -11.39
CA MET A 1 -13.26 -22.05 -11.77
C MET A 1 -13.85 -21.27 -10.60
N PHE A 2 -13.90 -19.91 -10.64
CA PHE A 2 -14.28 -19.06 -9.50
C PHE A 2 -15.44 -18.11 -9.83
N PRO A 3 -16.66 -18.59 -10.09
CA PRO A 3 -17.78 -17.68 -10.38
C PRO A 3 -18.54 -17.15 -9.14
N LYS A 4 -18.24 -17.63 -7.93
CA LYS A 4 -19.00 -17.25 -6.71
C LYS A 4 -18.43 -16.07 -5.92
N LEU A 5 -17.36 -15.42 -6.40
CA LEU A 5 -16.74 -14.34 -5.65
C LEU A 5 -17.56 -13.03 -5.64
N SER A 6 -18.37 -12.76 -6.65
CA SER A 6 -19.12 -11.50 -6.75
C SER A 6 -20.19 -11.35 -5.64
N LEU A 7 -20.91 -12.43 -5.32
CA LEU A 7 -21.93 -12.42 -4.24
C LEU A 7 -21.27 -12.39 -2.86
N GLN A 8 -20.13 -13.04 -2.71
CA GLN A 8 -19.36 -13.04 -1.46
C GLN A 8 -18.77 -11.67 -1.12
N VAL A 9 -18.46 -10.87 -2.14
CA VAL A 9 -17.91 -9.51 -1.95
C VAL A 9 -19.00 -8.54 -1.51
N GLN A 10 -20.21 -8.64 -2.08
CA GLN A 10 -21.35 -7.83 -1.65
C GLN A 10 -21.68 -8.12 -0.18
N ASN A 11 -21.72 -9.40 0.18
CA ASN A 11 -21.88 -9.85 1.56
C ASN A 11 -20.74 -9.41 2.49
N ALA A 12 -19.52 -9.25 1.98
CA ALA A 12 -18.38 -8.75 2.74
C ALA A 12 -18.46 -7.25 3.01
N VAL A 13 -18.92 -6.46 2.03
CA VAL A 13 -19.17 -5.01 2.20
C VAL A 13 -20.30 -4.76 3.20
N ASP A 14 -21.37 -5.54 3.12
CA ASP A 14 -22.51 -5.43 4.05
C ASP A 14 -22.13 -5.91 5.47
N TYR A 15 -21.28 -6.92 5.57
CA TYR A 15 -20.73 -7.37 6.84
C TYR A 15 -19.78 -6.33 7.45
N TYR A 16 -18.93 -5.69 6.61
CA TYR A 16 -18.08 -4.58 7.03
C TYR A 16 -18.88 -3.42 7.61
N LYS A 17 -19.93 -3.00 6.93
CA LYS A 17 -20.82 -1.93 7.42
C LYS A 17 -21.49 -2.25 8.75
N ARG A 18 -21.75 -3.55 9.04
CA ARG A 18 -22.44 -4.00 10.26
C ARG A 18 -21.51 -4.37 11.41
N GLN A 19 -20.36 -4.95 11.12
CA GLN A 19 -19.50 -5.60 12.13
C GLN A 19 -18.09 -5.00 12.21
N GLY A 20 -17.76 -4.06 11.30
CA GLY A 20 -16.45 -3.46 11.22
C GLY A 20 -15.40 -4.31 10.48
N LEU A 21 -14.38 -3.63 10.06
CA LEU A 21 -13.35 -4.14 9.15
C LEU A 21 -12.50 -5.27 9.77
N LEU A 22 -12.25 -5.23 11.07
CA LEU A 22 -11.47 -6.26 11.76
C LEU A 22 -12.15 -7.64 11.70
N GLN A 23 -13.47 -7.66 11.85
CA GLN A 23 -14.25 -8.89 11.75
C GLN A 23 -14.36 -9.39 10.32
N LEU A 24 -14.40 -8.49 9.34
CA LEU A 24 -14.33 -8.85 7.92
C LEU A 24 -13.02 -9.54 7.58
N LEU A 25 -11.89 -8.99 8.02
CA LEU A 25 -10.56 -9.57 7.80
C LEU A 25 -10.43 -10.95 8.47
N LYS A 26 -10.90 -11.10 9.72
CA LYS A 26 -10.95 -12.41 10.39
C LYS A 26 -11.74 -13.43 9.58
N ARG A 27 -12.92 -13.05 9.04
CA ARG A 27 -13.77 -13.96 8.27
C ARG A 27 -13.15 -14.34 6.91
N ILE A 28 -12.43 -13.42 6.26
CA ILE A 28 -11.69 -13.70 5.02
C ILE A 28 -10.56 -14.70 5.31
N LEU A 29 -9.81 -14.51 6.39
CA LEU A 29 -8.72 -15.40 6.81
C LEU A 29 -9.23 -16.81 7.14
N ILE A 30 -10.29 -16.94 7.92
CA ILE A 30 -10.90 -18.22 8.29
C ILE A 30 -11.40 -18.97 7.06
N LYS A 31 -12.12 -18.29 6.14
CA LYS A 31 -12.65 -18.92 4.92
C LYS A 31 -11.61 -19.34 3.89
N SER A 32 -10.43 -18.71 3.93
CA SER A 32 -9.33 -19.04 3.00
C SER A 32 -8.44 -20.20 3.49
N GLY A 33 -8.75 -20.82 4.63
CA GLY A 33 -7.91 -21.88 5.21
C GLY A 33 -6.60 -21.39 5.81
N PHE A 34 -6.48 -20.09 6.02
CA PHE A 34 -5.29 -19.42 6.50
C PHE A 34 -5.14 -19.38 8.04
N GLU A 35 -5.85 -20.20 8.77
CA GLU A 35 -5.73 -20.27 10.23
C GLU A 35 -4.29 -20.46 10.71
N ASN A 36 -3.48 -21.22 9.95
CA ASN A 36 -2.07 -21.44 10.24
C ASN A 36 -1.16 -20.28 9.85
N PHE A 37 -1.59 -19.39 8.95
CA PHE A 37 -0.84 -18.19 8.52
C PHE A 37 -1.17 -16.93 9.32
N SER A 38 -2.26 -16.91 10.08
CA SER A 38 -2.67 -15.75 10.88
C SER A 38 -1.64 -15.33 11.94
N ARG A 39 -0.71 -16.21 12.28
CA ARG A 39 0.42 -15.90 13.18
C ARG A 39 1.53 -15.08 12.52
N SER A 40 1.56 -15.03 11.18
CA SER A 40 2.65 -14.43 10.41
C SER A 40 2.36 -13.06 9.84
N LEU A 41 1.10 -12.56 9.92
CA LEU A 41 0.72 -11.28 9.34
C LEU A 41 0.04 -10.34 10.31
N VAL A 42 0.33 -9.06 10.14
CA VAL A 42 -0.33 -7.94 10.80
C VAL A 42 -1.05 -7.13 9.74
N PHE A 43 -2.37 -7.03 9.86
CA PHE A 43 -3.17 -6.12 9.06
C PHE A 43 -3.21 -4.76 9.76
N VAL A 44 -2.83 -3.72 9.05
CA VAL A 44 -2.84 -2.35 9.54
C VAL A 44 -3.89 -1.59 8.76
N ILE A 45 -4.82 -0.97 9.48
CA ILE A 45 -5.84 -0.11 8.89
C ILE A 45 -5.73 1.24 9.55
N LEU A 46 -5.50 2.26 8.75
CA LEU A 46 -5.39 3.63 9.19
C LEU A 46 -6.61 4.42 8.73
N ASN A 47 -7.21 5.18 9.65
CA ASN A 47 -8.20 6.18 9.33
C ASN A 47 -7.47 7.49 9.00
N LEU A 48 -7.61 7.97 7.77
CA LEU A 48 -6.89 9.16 7.31
C LEU A 48 -7.45 10.47 7.90
N GLN A 49 -8.64 10.44 8.48
CA GLN A 49 -9.22 11.64 9.12
C GLN A 49 -8.40 12.10 10.33
N ASP A 50 -7.75 11.16 11.02
CA ASP A 50 -7.03 11.40 12.28
C ASP A 50 -5.55 11.80 12.06
N MET A 51 -5.12 12.02 10.82
CA MET A 51 -3.71 12.30 10.53
C MET A 51 -3.37 13.79 10.63
N PRO A 52 -2.25 14.15 11.31
CA PRO A 52 -1.76 15.52 11.38
C PRO A 52 -1.16 16.02 10.05
N ASP A 53 -1.18 17.33 9.85
CA ASP A 53 -0.89 17.99 8.57
C ASP A 53 0.57 18.41 8.33
N ASP A 54 1.53 18.01 9.15
CA ASP A 54 2.89 18.54 9.11
C ASP A 54 3.97 17.58 8.62
N ALA A 55 4.67 17.92 7.53
CA ALA A 55 6.09 17.60 7.32
C ALA A 55 6.69 18.34 6.12
N VAL A 56 7.67 19.18 6.36
CA VAL A 56 8.60 19.65 5.32
C VAL A 56 9.69 18.60 5.11
N THR A 57 10.01 18.28 3.86
CA THR A 57 10.99 17.24 3.50
C THR A 57 11.89 17.73 2.37
N PRO A 58 13.20 17.38 2.36
CA PRO A 58 14.11 17.73 1.27
C PRO A 58 13.89 16.91 0.00
N TYR A 59 13.01 15.92 0.02
CA TYR A 59 12.71 15.07 -1.13
C TYR A 59 11.47 15.56 -1.86
N ILE A 60 11.48 15.43 -3.19
CA ILE A 60 10.31 15.73 -4.01
C ILE A 60 9.36 14.52 -3.97
N PHE A 61 8.17 14.75 -3.45
CA PHE A 61 7.08 13.77 -3.51
C PHE A 61 6.47 13.74 -4.90
N GLN A 62 6.43 12.58 -5.52
CA GLN A 62 5.93 12.41 -6.89
C GLN A 62 5.08 11.16 -7.04
N VAL A 63 4.03 11.26 -7.86
CA VAL A 63 3.29 10.11 -8.41
C VAL A 63 3.89 9.82 -9.76
N LEU A 64 4.59 8.68 -9.90
CA LEU A 64 5.30 8.34 -11.12
C LEU A 64 4.33 7.88 -12.22
N THR A 65 4.55 8.39 -13.42
CA THR A 65 3.84 8.02 -14.64
C THR A 65 4.63 6.99 -15.45
N ILE A 66 3.99 6.43 -16.50
CA ILE A 66 4.66 5.53 -17.44
C ILE A 66 5.82 6.25 -18.16
N ASP A 67 5.66 7.54 -18.45
CA ASP A 67 6.70 8.32 -19.11
C ASP A 67 7.90 8.58 -18.20
N ASP A 68 7.67 8.80 -16.91
CA ASP A 68 8.74 8.90 -15.92
C ASP A 68 9.53 7.58 -15.85
N ILE A 69 8.82 6.44 -15.85
CA ILE A 69 9.44 5.13 -15.83
C ILE A 69 10.28 4.87 -17.07
N LYS A 70 9.78 5.24 -18.27
CA LYS A 70 10.51 5.08 -19.53
C LYS A 70 11.74 5.97 -19.64
N LYS A 71 11.71 7.16 -19.06
CA LYS A 71 12.83 8.11 -19.05
C LYS A 71 13.88 7.78 -17.98
N SER A 72 13.50 7.00 -16.98
CA SER A 72 14.39 6.64 -15.89
C SER A 72 15.46 5.66 -16.36
N SER A 73 16.70 5.88 -15.91
CA SER A 73 17.79 4.90 -16.05
C SER A 73 17.68 3.72 -15.09
N ASP A 74 16.72 3.78 -14.15
CA ASP A 74 16.49 2.70 -13.18
C ASP A 74 15.86 1.48 -13.86
N SER A 75 16.54 0.35 -13.78
CA SER A 75 16.02 -0.95 -14.28
C SER A 75 15.15 -1.67 -13.23
N ASN A 76 15.28 -1.28 -11.95
CA ASN A 76 14.61 -1.91 -10.82
C ASN A 76 13.96 -0.88 -9.90
N TYR A 77 12.68 -1.10 -9.60
CA TYR A 77 11.85 -0.32 -8.70
C TYR A 77 11.52 -1.12 -7.45
N GLY A 78 12.51 -1.28 -6.59
CA GLY A 78 12.41 -2.16 -5.42
C GLY A 78 12.38 -3.62 -5.82
N PHE A 79 11.23 -4.26 -5.67
CA PHE A 79 11.03 -5.69 -5.99
C PHE A 79 10.49 -5.93 -7.42
N TYR A 80 10.33 -4.86 -8.22
CA TYR A 80 9.67 -4.93 -9.53
C TYR A 80 10.60 -4.49 -10.65
N THR A 81 10.57 -5.22 -11.75
CA THR A 81 11.22 -4.82 -13.00
C THR A 81 10.45 -3.69 -13.67
N THR A 82 11.09 -2.93 -14.56
CA THR A 82 10.45 -1.87 -15.36
C THR A 82 9.18 -2.37 -16.06
N LYS A 83 9.20 -3.57 -16.63
CA LYS A 83 8.03 -4.19 -17.29
C LYS A 83 6.85 -4.40 -16.34
N GLU A 84 7.12 -4.91 -15.14
CA GLU A 84 6.08 -5.13 -14.12
C GLU A 84 5.51 -3.81 -13.63
N VAL A 85 6.35 -2.79 -13.44
CA VAL A 85 5.92 -1.43 -13.07
C VAL A 85 4.97 -0.87 -14.11
N ILE A 86 5.33 -0.91 -15.39
CA ILE A 86 4.48 -0.42 -16.48
C ILE A 86 3.14 -1.19 -16.51
N CYS A 87 3.18 -2.52 -16.38
CA CYS A 87 1.96 -3.32 -16.32
C CYS A 87 1.04 -2.96 -15.15
N ARG A 88 1.61 -2.62 -13.98
CA ARG A 88 0.81 -2.19 -12.82
C ARG A 88 0.22 -0.81 -13.03
N LEU A 89 0.96 0.14 -13.60
CA LEU A 89 0.46 1.48 -13.94
C LEU A 89 -0.68 1.42 -14.97
N ILE A 90 -0.57 0.59 -16.01
CA ILE A 90 -1.65 0.36 -16.99
C ILE A 90 -2.92 -0.18 -16.31
N LYS A 91 -2.79 -1.00 -15.28
CA LYS A 91 -3.93 -1.50 -14.49
C LYS A 91 -4.54 -0.45 -13.54
N GLY A 92 -4.02 0.77 -13.53
CA GLY A 92 -4.51 1.87 -12.71
C GLY A 92 -3.96 1.88 -11.27
N HIS A 93 -2.92 1.08 -10.96
CA HIS A 93 -2.20 1.22 -9.71
C HIS A 93 -1.33 2.48 -9.73
N ARG A 94 -1.10 3.09 -8.58
CA ARG A 94 -0.28 4.31 -8.46
C ARG A 94 1.05 3.98 -7.80
N LEU A 95 2.14 4.44 -8.40
CA LEU A 95 3.48 4.36 -7.85
C LEU A 95 3.88 5.71 -7.28
N PHE A 96 4.10 5.77 -5.98
CA PHE A 96 4.59 6.95 -5.29
C PHE A 96 6.09 6.85 -5.05
N ALA A 97 6.78 7.97 -5.17
CA ALA A 97 8.21 8.06 -4.93
C ALA A 97 8.60 9.32 -4.17
N TYR A 98 9.70 9.23 -3.44
CA TYR A 98 10.51 10.38 -3.07
C TYR A 98 11.71 10.44 -3.99
N ILE A 99 11.86 11.52 -4.72
CA ILE A 99 12.99 11.77 -5.60
C ILE A 99 14.04 12.57 -4.85
N ASP A 100 15.26 12.07 -4.84
CA ASP A 100 16.44 12.84 -4.44
C ASP A 100 16.74 13.83 -5.56
N ASN A 101 16.58 15.11 -5.29
CA ASN A 101 16.70 16.16 -6.28
C ASN A 101 18.12 16.34 -6.79
N GLU A 102 19.13 16.09 -5.94
CA GLU A 102 20.52 16.21 -6.32
C GLU A 102 20.97 15.08 -7.25
N LYS A 103 20.51 13.86 -6.97
CA LYS A 103 20.89 12.66 -7.73
C LYS A 103 19.90 12.30 -8.83
N ASN A 104 18.79 13.03 -8.91
CA ASN A 104 17.68 12.81 -9.85
C ASN A 104 17.24 11.33 -9.93
N ARG A 105 17.10 10.69 -8.77
CA ARG A 105 16.67 9.30 -8.67
C ARG A 105 15.78 9.06 -7.46
N PRO A 106 14.89 8.08 -7.53
CA PRO A 106 14.03 7.74 -6.41
C PRO A 106 14.83 7.19 -5.22
N ALA A 107 14.63 7.78 -4.05
CA ALA A 107 15.13 7.30 -2.76
C ALA A 107 14.21 6.25 -2.13
N TYR A 108 12.92 6.33 -2.46
CA TYR A 108 11.86 5.45 -1.95
C TYR A 108 10.77 5.26 -3.00
N TYR A 109 10.15 4.08 -2.97
CA TYR A 109 8.94 3.75 -3.75
C TYR A 109 7.90 3.07 -2.89
N SER A 110 6.63 3.23 -3.27
CA SER A 110 5.55 2.39 -2.79
C SER A 110 4.34 2.41 -3.72
N TRP A 111 3.53 1.36 -3.62
CA TRP A 111 2.34 1.19 -4.43
C TRP A 111 1.07 1.49 -3.66
N VAL A 112 0.12 2.12 -4.33
CA VAL A 112 -1.26 2.25 -3.85
C VAL A 112 -2.20 1.68 -4.90
N GLU A 113 -3.04 0.75 -4.47
CA GLU A 113 -3.99 0.02 -5.30
C GLU A 113 -5.41 0.34 -4.86
N GLN A 114 -6.29 0.64 -5.82
CA GLN A 114 -7.71 0.90 -5.58
C GLN A 114 -8.56 -0.17 -6.25
N LYS A 115 -9.79 -0.37 -5.77
CA LYS A 115 -10.80 -1.28 -6.32
C LYS A 115 -10.35 -2.75 -6.33
N ASN A 116 -9.39 -3.10 -7.17
CA ASN A 116 -8.88 -4.45 -7.34
C ASN A 116 -7.41 -4.46 -6.93
N ALA A 117 -7.15 -4.80 -5.69
CA ALA A 117 -5.81 -4.97 -5.16
C ALA A 117 -5.43 -6.46 -5.13
N ARG A 118 -4.17 -6.73 -4.87
CA ARG A 118 -3.67 -8.08 -4.67
C ARG A 118 -2.69 -8.11 -3.51
N ILE A 119 -2.91 -9.00 -2.57
CA ILE A 119 -1.90 -9.30 -1.55
C ILE A 119 -0.89 -10.23 -2.19
N ASP A 120 0.24 -9.69 -2.64
CA ASP A 120 1.22 -10.41 -3.44
C ASP A 120 1.78 -11.64 -2.72
N LEU A 121 1.98 -11.56 -1.42
CA LEU A 121 2.47 -12.67 -0.58
C LEU A 121 1.63 -13.94 -0.72
N PHE A 122 0.31 -13.82 -0.91
CA PHE A 122 -0.61 -14.96 -1.05
C PHE A 122 -1.21 -15.09 -2.44
N ARG A 123 -0.84 -14.21 -3.35
CA ARG A 123 -1.50 -14.08 -4.66
C ARG A 123 -3.02 -13.92 -4.54
N MET A 124 -3.49 -13.38 -3.41
CA MET A 124 -4.91 -13.26 -3.09
C MET A 124 -5.49 -11.96 -3.67
N PRO A 125 -6.49 -12.05 -4.56
CA PRO A 125 -7.19 -10.85 -5.03
C PRO A 125 -8.02 -10.23 -3.90
N LEU A 126 -8.01 -8.91 -3.82
CA LEU A 126 -8.71 -8.13 -2.82
C LEU A 126 -9.57 -7.07 -3.50
N LYS A 127 -10.88 -7.13 -3.32
CA LYS A 127 -11.77 -6.04 -3.71
C LYS A 127 -11.94 -5.07 -2.55
N LEU A 128 -11.58 -3.83 -2.80
CA LEU A 128 -11.62 -2.77 -1.81
C LEU A 128 -12.89 -1.93 -1.95
N PRO A 129 -13.44 -1.43 -0.83
CA PRO A 129 -14.42 -0.35 -0.85
C PRO A 129 -13.90 0.87 -1.63
N VAL A 130 -14.81 1.71 -2.11
CA VAL A 130 -14.46 2.88 -2.94
C VAL A 130 -13.61 3.91 -2.18
N ASP A 131 -13.77 3.99 -0.88
CA ASP A 131 -13.08 4.90 0.04
C ASP A 131 -11.85 4.27 0.72
N MET A 132 -11.41 3.11 0.23
CA MET A 132 -10.24 2.39 0.75
C MET A 132 -9.22 2.11 -0.34
N VAL A 133 -7.95 2.13 0.05
CA VAL A 133 -6.83 1.70 -0.78
C VAL A 133 -5.96 0.68 -0.05
N TYR A 134 -5.26 -0.13 -0.82
CA TYR A 134 -4.21 -1.03 -0.35
C TYR A 134 -2.84 -0.42 -0.63
N HIS A 135 -2.04 -0.24 0.41
CA HIS A 135 -0.68 0.27 0.35
C HIS A 135 0.32 -0.89 0.49
N SER A 136 1.20 -1.05 -0.50
CA SER A 136 2.08 -2.20 -0.62
C SER A 136 3.41 -1.87 -1.28
N GLY A 137 4.30 -2.86 -1.34
CA GLY A 137 5.52 -2.82 -2.13
C GLY A 137 6.47 -1.68 -1.77
N GLU A 138 6.57 -1.37 -0.48
CA GLU A 138 7.42 -0.32 0.05
C GLU A 138 8.90 -0.71 -0.06
N TYR A 139 9.70 0.17 -0.63
CA TYR A 139 11.12 -0.02 -0.75
C TYR A 139 11.89 1.29 -0.54
N THR A 140 12.82 1.28 0.41
CA THR A 140 13.82 2.35 0.59
C THR A 140 15.15 1.84 0.09
N ARG A 141 15.80 2.56 -0.82
CA ARG A 141 17.15 2.23 -1.28
C ARG A 141 18.12 2.23 -0.10
N SER A 142 19.11 1.34 -0.15
CA SER A 142 20.04 1.08 0.95
C SER A 142 20.70 2.33 1.50
N GLU A 143 21.14 3.21 0.61
CA GLU A 143 21.84 4.45 0.91
C GLU A 143 20.97 5.53 1.59
N TYR A 144 19.66 5.35 1.55
CA TYR A 144 18.67 6.27 2.16
C TYR A 144 17.99 5.68 3.40
N ARG A 145 18.41 4.50 3.84
CA ARG A 145 17.84 3.87 5.04
C ARG A 145 18.28 4.60 6.32
N ASN A 146 17.54 4.38 7.39
CA ASN A 146 17.77 4.98 8.71
C ASN A 146 17.65 6.53 8.77
N GLN A 147 17.18 7.18 7.71
CA GLN A 147 16.96 8.62 7.64
C GLN A 147 15.49 9.04 7.86
N GLY A 148 14.65 8.11 8.28
CA GLY A 148 13.22 8.36 8.53
C GLY A 148 12.36 8.58 7.29
N ILE A 149 12.91 8.34 6.10
CA ILE A 149 12.25 8.56 4.80
C ILE A 149 10.91 7.82 4.71
N ALA A 150 10.89 6.53 5.05
CA ALA A 150 9.68 5.72 4.95
C ALA A 150 8.52 6.27 5.80
N SER A 151 8.79 6.81 6.98
CA SER A 151 7.76 7.42 7.82
C SER A 151 7.24 8.74 7.25
N ARG A 152 8.10 9.53 6.62
CA ARG A 152 7.74 10.83 6.04
C ARG A 152 6.89 10.65 4.79
N ILE A 153 7.36 9.84 3.83
CA ILE A 153 6.64 9.62 2.58
C ILE A 153 5.28 8.96 2.81
N LYS A 154 5.15 8.08 3.81
CA LYS A 154 3.84 7.52 4.17
C LYS A 154 2.86 8.61 4.55
N LYS A 155 3.28 9.60 5.34
CA LYS A 155 2.43 10.75 5.68
C LYS A 155 2.00 11.52 4.44
N ASP A 156 2.91 11.76 3.49
CA ASP A 156 2.58 12.49 2.26
C ASP A 156 1.67 11.69 1.34
N ILE A 157 1.89 10.37 1.20
CA ILE A 157 0.98 9.48 0.47
C ILE A 157 -0.41 9.51 1.11
N PHE A 158 -0.48 9.43 2.44
CA PHE A 158 -1.74 9.39 3.16
C PHE A 158 -2.49 10.73 3.03
N ARG A 159 -1.77 11.86 3.13
CA ARG A 159 -2.34 13.19 2.87
C ARG A 159 -2.85 13.31 1.42
N TYR A 160 -2.06 12.86 0.45
CA TYR A 160 -2.48 12.82 -0.95
C TYR A 160 -3.75 11.98 -1.13
N MET A 161 -3.81 10.79 -0.54
CA MET A 161 -4.97 9.92 -0.62
C MET A 161 -6.20 10.52 0.07
N LYS A 162 -6.03 11.13 1.25
CA LYS A 162 -7.09 11.88 1.95
C LYS A 162 -7.69 12.96 1.04
N ASN A 163 -6.84 13.75 0.37
CA ASN A 163 -7.27 14.81 -0.55
C ASN A 163 -7.99 14.27 -1.82
N THR A 164 -7.82 13.00 -2.15
CA THR A 164 -8.57 12.32 -3.23
C THR A 164 -9.85 11.63 -2.75
N GLY A 165 -10.29 11.86 -1.51
CA GLY A 165 -11.51 11.30 -0.94
C GLY A 165 -11.37 9.89 -0.34
N ILE A 166 -10.15 9.38 -0.22
CA ILE A 166 -9.89 8.11 0.46
C ILE A 166 -9.95 8.32 1.98
N ARG A 167 -10.63 7.41 2.67
CA ARG A 167 -10.79 7.44 4.13
C ARG A 167 -9.92 6.42 4.84
N TYR A 168 -9.65 5.29 4.19
CA TYR A 168 -8.94 4.18 4.82
C TYR A 168 -7.77 3.69 3.97
N ILE A 169 -6.68 3.34 4.64
CA ILE A 169 -5.54 2.65 4.04
C ILE A 169 -5.39 1.30 4.72
N LEU A 170 -5.35 0.24 3.90
CA LEU A 170 -5.03 -1.11 4.33
C LEU A 170 -3.57 -1.40 4.01
N GLY A 171 -2.80 -1.83 4.99
CA GLY A 171 -1.46 -2.40 4.83
C GLY A 171 -1.41 -3.84 5.34
N VAL A 172 -0.54 -4.65 4.76
CA VAL A 172 -0.24 -6.00 5.24
C VAL A 172 1.25 -6.08 5.53
N ILE A 173 1.61 -6.44 6.75
CA ILE A 173 2.99 -6.47 7.23
C ILE A 173 3.28 -7.86 7.76
N GLU A 174 4.40 -8.46 7.38
CA GLU A 174 4.87 -9.70 7.98
C GLU A 174 5.12 -9.51 9.49
N HIS A 175 4.74 -10.50 10.27
CA HIS A 175 4.79 -10.40 11.74
C HIS A 175 6.19 -10.13 12.27
N ASP A 176 7.20 -10.69 11.66
CA ASP A 176 8.62 -10.54 11.98
C ASP A 176 9.26 -9.27 11.42
N ASN A 177 8.56 -8.54 10.51
CA ASN A 177 9.02 -7.24 10.04
C ASN A 177 8.80 -6.15 11.10
N LEU A 178 9.62 -6.18 12.15
CA LEU A 178 9.53 -5.28 13.29
C LEU A 178 9.70 -3.80 12.89
N ILE A 179 10.50 -3.53 11.86
CA ILE A 179 10.75 -2.17 11.36
C ILE A 179 9.46 -1.58 10.77
N ALA A 180 8.81 -2.30 9.85
CA ALA A 180 7.56 -1.85 9.23
C ALA A 180 6.44 -1.70 10.28
N ARG A 181 6.34 -2.61 11.24
CA ARG A 181 5.40 -2.52 12.36
C ARG A 181 5.63 -1.29 13.24
N LYS A 182 6.91 -0.99 13.55
CA LYS A 182 7.28 0.20 14.33
C LYS A 182 6.92 1.49 13.59
N ILE A 183 7.18 1.54 12.28
CA ILE A 183 6.81 2.68 11.43
C ILE A 183 5.29 2.86 11.41
N SER A 184 4.53 1.80 11.18
CA SER A 184 3.06 1.87 11.14
C SER A 184 2.45 2.33 12.46
N LYS A 185 2.97 1.84 13.61
CA LYS A 185 2.54 2.32 14.94
C LYS A 185 2.86 3.80 15.20
N LYS A 186 3.90 4.34 14.58
CA LYS A 186 4.29 5.76 14.74
C LYS A 186 3.40 6.71 13.94
N ILE A 187 2.75 6.20 12.92
CA ILE A 187 1.96 7.01 12.00
C ILE A 187 0.48 7.05 12.41
N GLY A 188 0.03 6.10 13.18
CA GLY A 188 -1.35 5.90 13.65
C GLY A 188 -1.60 4.43 13.87
#